data_81a22a9b0428c79c026bdd62a8ac6b55
#
_entry.id   81a22a9b0428c79c026bdd62a8ac6b55
#
_cell.length_a   1.000
_cell.length_b   1.000
_cell.length_c   1.000
_cell.angle_alpha   90.00
_cell.angle_beta   90.00
_cell.angle_gamma   90.00
#
_symmetry.space_group_name_H-M   'P 1'
#
loop_
_entity.id
_entity.type
_entity.pdbx_description
1 polymer ?
#
loop_
_entity_poly.entity_id
_entity_poly.type
_entity_poly.pdbx_seq_one_letter_code
_entity_poly.pdbx_strand_id
1 'polypeptide(L)'
;MTKLSETVLDVLHDHRNSIDRLDAILVYTLSERFRHTKAIGKLKAENDLLPSDPDREAYQISRLENLADEAGLDPKFAKNLLNFIIEEVIQHHKKHQL
;
A
#
# COMPACT_ATOMS: atom_id res chain seq x y z
N MET A 1 -31.61 22.15 18.27
CA MET A 1 -31.42 20.92 17.50
C MET A 1 -30.70 21.17 16.18
N THR A 2 -31.19 22.10 15.36
CA THR A 2 -30.64 22.39 14.05
C THR A 2 -29.16 22.83 14.10
N LYS A 3 -28.83 23.77 15.00
CA LYS A 3 -27.44 24.25 15.15
C LYS A 3 -26.47 23.17 15.59
N LEU A 4 -26.89 22.29 16.52
CA LEU A 4 -26.04 21.18 16.97
C LEU A 4 -25.83 20.19 15.82
N SER A 5 -26.88 19.89 15.05
CA SER A 5 -26.78 19.01 13.89
C SER A 5 -25.89 19.61 12.81
N GLU A 6 -25.98 20.92 12.56
CA GLU A 6 -25.11 21.61 11.61
C GLU A 6 -23.66 21.55 12.03
N THR A 7 -23.35 21.76 13.33
CA THR A 7 -21.97 21.65 13.83
C THR A 7 -21.43 20.25 13.68
N VAL A 8 -22.23 19.25 14.01
CA VAL A 8 -21.85 17.83 13.83
C VAL A 8 -21.62 17.52 12.37
N LEU A 9 -22.49 18.00 11.48
CA LEU A 9 -22.35 17.80 10.04
C LEU A 9 -21.12 18.49 9.48
N ASP A 10 -20.77 19.68 9.97
CA ASP A 10 -19.56 20.41 9.55
C ASP A 10 -18.31 19.64 9.94
N VAL A 11 -18.23 19.15 11.17
CA VAL A 11 -17.09 18.35 11.64
C VAL A 11 -16.98 17.05 10.83
N LEU A 12 -18.11 16.38 10.59
CA LEU A 12 -18.13 15.17 9.78
C LEU A 12 -17.64 15.44 8.36
N HIS A 13 -18.12 16.54 7.77
CA HIS A 13 -17.73 16.95 6.42
C HIS A 13 -16.22 17.22 6.33
N ASP A 14 -15.64 17.92 7.31
CA ASP A 14 -14.23 18.23 7.36
C ASP A 14 -13.38 16.93 7.43
N HIS A 15 -13.79 16.00 8.27
CA HIS A 15 -13.09 14.70 8.36
C HIS A 15 -13.19 13.92 7.06
N ARG A 16 -14.35 13.91 6.43
CA ARG A 16 -14.55 13.22 5.15
C ARG A 16 -13.71 13.82 4.03
N ASN A 17 -13.59 15.15 4.00
CA ASN A 17 -12.71 15.83 3.05
C ASN A 17 -11.24 15.42 3.26
N SER A 18 -10.83 15.32 4.51
CA SER A 18 -9.47 14.86 4.84
C SER A 18 -9.24 13.42 4.41
N ILE A 19 -10.22 12.55 4.63
CA ILE A 19 -10.16 11.15 4.20
C ILE A 19 -10.06 11.08 2.68
N ASP A 20 -10.87 11.83 1.95
CA ASP A 20 -10.84 11.83 0.49
C ASP A 20 -9.47 12.26 -0.04
N ARG A 21 -8.85 13.26 0.60
CA ARG A 21 -7.51 13.70 0.25
C ARG A 21 -6.48 12.60 0.51
N LEU A 22 -6.58 11.93 1.66
CA LEU A 22 -5.67 10.84 2.01
C LEU A 22 -5.85 9.63 1.09
N ASP A 23 -7.08 9.33 0.68
CA ASP A 23 -7.35 8.28 -0.29
C ASP A 23 -6.66 8.56 -1.63
N ALA A 24 -6.70 9.80 -2.09
CA ALA A 24 -6.01 10.21 -3.31
C ALA A 24 -4.50 10.01 -3.18
N ILE A 25 -3.92 10.41 -2.04
CA ILE A 25 -2.49 10.23 -1.75
C ILE A 25 -2.14 8.72 -1.78
N LEU A 26 -2.98 7.90 -1.17
CA LEU A 26 -2.78 6.45 -1.15
C LEU A 26 -2.76 5.86 -2.56
N VAL A 27 -3.72 6.23 -3.40
CA VAL A 27 -3.81 5.73 -4.79
C VAL A 27 -2.59 6.17 -5.60
N TYR A 28 -2.19 7.43 -5.52
CA TYR A 28 -1.00 7.91 -6.22
C TYR A 28 0.27 7.23 -5.71
N THR A 29 0.38 7.00 -4.41
CA THR A 29 1.51 6.30 -3.81
C THR A 29 1.60 4.85 -4.32
N LEU A 30 0.48 4.14 -4.35
CA LEU A 30 0.43 2.79 -4.88
C LEU A 30 0.80 2.74 -6.37
N SER A 31 0.29 3.70 -7.15
CA SER A 31 0.62 3.80 -8.58
C SER A 31 2.12 3.96 -8.79
N GLU A 32 2.77 4.85 -8.04
CA GLU A 32 4.21 5.03 -8.11
C GLU A 32 4.96 3.78 -7.68
N ARG A 33 4.52 3.16 -6.60
CA ARG A 33 5.13 1.92 -6.11
C ARG A 33 5.07 0.81 -7.17
N PHE A 34 3.94 0.65 -7.84
CA PHE A 34 3.81 -0.35 -8.91
C PHE A 34 4.65 -0.02 -10.13
N ARG A 35 4.88 1.25 -10.44
CA ARG A 35 5.82 1.62 -11.52
C ARG A 35 7.22 1.08 -11.22
N HIS A 36 7.67 1.21 -9.98
CA HIS A 36 8.97 0.70 -9.56
C HIS A 36 9.03 -0.83 -9.58
N THR A 37 7.99 -1.49 -9.05
CA THR A 37 7.97 -2.96 -9.03
C THR A 37 7.85 -3.54 -10.44
N LYS A 38 7.15 -2.88 -11.36
CA LYS A 38 7.12 -3.29 -12.77
C LYS A 38 8.49 -3.17 -13.42
N ALA A 39 9.22 -2.11 -13.13
CA ALA A 39 10.60 -1.94 -13.62
C ALA A 39 11.51 -3.05 -13.07
N ILE A 40 11.37 -3.39 -11.79
CA ILE A 40 12.09 -4.50 -11.17
C ILE A 40 11.71 -5.83 -11.83
N GLY A 41 10.42 -6.04 -12.10
CA GLY A 41 9.94 -7.25 -12.76
C GLY A 41 10.55 -7.43 -14.15
N LYS A 42 10.65 -6.35 -14.92
CA LYS A 42 11.31 -6.36 -16.22
C LYS A 42 12.79 -6.73 -16.09
N LEU A 43 13.46 -6.11 -15.13
CA LEU A 43 14.87 -6.38 -14.85
C LEU A 43 15.10 -7.85 -14.47
N LYS A 44 14.23 -8.40 -13.64
CA LYS A 44 14.29 -9.81 -13.24
C LYS A 44 14.10 -10.74 -14.45
N ALA A 45 13.12 -10.46 -15.30
CA ALA A 45 12.87 -11.25 -16.50
C ALA A 45 14.05 -11.21 -17.47
N GLU A 46 14.66 -10.05 -17.65
CA GLU A 46 15.81 -9.88 -18.54
C GLU A 46 17.08 -10.56 -18.03
N ASN A 47 17.15 -10.82 -16.73
CA ASN A 47 18.33 -11.43 -16.09
C ASN A 47 18.06 -12.82 -15.51
N ASP A 48 16.96 -13.44 -15.91
CA ASP A 48 16.57 -14.80 -15.47
C ASP A 48 16.48 -14.96 -13.95
N LEU A 49 16.06 -13.88 -13.27
CA LEU A 49 15.82 -13.90 -11.83
C LEU A 49 14.40 -14.37 -11.53
N LEU A 50 14.22 -15.01 -10.36
CA LEU A 50 12.91 -15.50 -9.96
C LEU A 50 11.94 -14.35 -9.66
N PRO A 51 10.64 -14.51 -10.00
CA PRO A 51 9.63 -13.48 -9.69
C PRO A 51 9.49 -13.20 -8.20
N SER A 52 9.63 -14.22 -7.37
CA SER A 52 9.50 -14.13 -5.92
C SER A 52 10.87 -13.99 -5.26
N ASP A 53 10.93 -13.20 -4.19
CA ASP A 53 12.13 -13.00 -3.38
C ASP A 53 11.72 -13.07 -1.90
N PRO A 54 11.73 -14.27 -1.31
CA PRO A 54 11.26 -14.47 0.07
C PRO A 54 12.02 -13.64 1.11
N ASP A 55 13.31 -13.45 0.96
CA ASP A 55 14.11 -12.66 1.90
C ASP A 55 13.71 -11.19 1.86
N ARG A 56 13.50 -10.65 0.65
CA ARG A 56 13.02 -9.27 0.47
C ARG A 56 11.62 -9.09 1.04
N GLU A 57 10.74 -10.05 0.79
CA GLU A 57 9.37 -10.04 1.30
C GLU A 57 9.34 -10.04 2.83
N ALA A 58 10.15 -10.89 3.46
CA ALA A 58 10.26 -10.94 4.93
C ALA A 58 10.77 -9.62 5.50
N TYR A 59 11.76 -9.01 4.86
CA TYR A 59 12.27 -7.71 5.25
C TYR A 59 11.20 -6.63 5.17
N GLN A 60 10.45 -6.60 4.06
CA GLN A 60 9.37 -5.62 3.85
C GLN A 60 8.29 -5.74 4.90
N ILE A 61 7.89 -6.96 5.22
CA ILE A 61 6.84 -7.21 6.24
C ILE A 61 7.31 -6.72 7.60
N SER A 62 8.51 -7.10 8.01
CA SER A 62 9.09 -6.67 9.29
C SER A 62 9.21 -5.15 9.38
N ARG A 63 9.72 -4.53 8.33
CA ARG A 63 9.86 -3.07 8.28
C ARG A 63 8.51 -2.38 8.39
N LEU A 64 7.51 -2.88 7.66
CA LEU A 64 6.18 -2.27 7.64
C LEU A 64 5.47 -2.42 8.98
N GLU A 65 5.63 -3.56 9.65
CA GLU A 65 5.08 -3.77 10.99
C GLU A 65 5.67 -2.75 11.98
N ASN A 66 6.98 -2.51 11.91
CA ASN A 66 7.64 -1.51 12.76
C ASN A 66 7.15 -0.10 12.46
N LEU A 67 7.03 0.27 11.18
CA LEU A 67 6.50 1.57 10.79
C LEU A 67 5.05 1.76 11.24
N ALA A 68 4.25 0.72 11.14
CA ALA A 68 2.85 0.74 11.57
C ALA A 68 2.76 0.99 13.08
N ASP A 69 3.60 0.30 13.85
CA ASP A 69 3.65 0.48 15.30
C ASP A 69 4.01 1.92 15.65
N GLU A 70 5.04 2.48 15.03
CA GLU A 70 5.43 3.88 15.23
C GLU A 70 4.32 4.86 14.88
N ALA A 71 3.57 4.56 13.81
CA ALA A 71 2.50 5.43 13.31
C ALA A 71 1.17 5.27 14.06
N GLY A 72 1.08 4.31 14.97
CA GLY A 72 -0.18 4.02 15.65
C GLY A 72 -1.19 3.25 14.79
N LEU A 73 -0.71 2.58 13.74
CA LEU A 73 -1.53 1.72 12.89
C LEU A 73 -1.37 0.27 13.36
N ASP A 74 -2.46 -0.51 13.33
CA ASP A 74 -2.39 -1.93 13.69
C ASP A 74 -1.36 -2.66 12.79
N PRO A 75 -0.28 -3.22 13.40
CA PRO A 75 0.75 -3.91 12.61
C PRO A 75 0.22 -5.12 11.84
N LYS A 76 -0.78 -5.81 12.38
CA LYS A 76 -1.39 -6.96 11.71
C LYS A 76 -2.13 -6.54 10.45
N PHE A 77 -2.86 -5.43 10.52
CA PHE A 77 -3.52 -4.86 9.35
C PHE A 77 -2.49 -4.47 8.29
N ALA A 78 -1.42 -3.79 8.71
CA ALA A 78 -0.35 -3.37 7.79
C ALA A 78 0.31 -4.57 7.11
N LYS A 79 0.56 -5.64 7.85
CA LYS A 79 1.10 -6.89 7.30
C LYS A 79 0.16 -7.50 6.25
N ASN A 80 -1.13 -7.56 6.56
CA ASN A 80 -2.12 -8.11 5.63
C ASN A 80 -2.21 -7.30 4.35
N LEU A 81 -2.18 -5.97 4.48
CA LEU A 81 -2.18 -5.07 3.32
C LEU A 81 -0.95 -5.28 2.46
N LEU A 82 0.23 -5.36 3.07
CA LEU A 82 1.47 -5.58 2.32
C LEU A 82 1.49 -6.93 1.63
N ASN A 83 1.00 -7.99 2.30
CA ASN A 83 0.89 -9.30 1.68
C ASN A 83 0.02 -9.26 0.42
N PHE A 84 -1.09 -8.54 0.47
CA PHE A 84 -1.96 -8.34 -0.68
C PHE A 84 -1.21 -7.66 -1.84
N ILE A 85 -0.45 -6.62 -1.52
CA ILE A 85 0.35 -5.88 -2.51
C ILE A 85 1.45 -6.77 -3.10
N ILE A 86 2.14 -7.54 -2.27
CA ILE A 86 3.21 -8.45 -2.70
C ILE A 86 2.66 -9.51 -3.65
N GLU A 87 1.51 -10.08 -3.35
CA GLU A 87 0.86 -11.06 -4.24
C GLU A 87 0.59 -10.46 -5.62
N GLU A 88 0.09 -9.23 -5.66
CA GLU A 88 -0.16 -8.54 -6.92
C GLU A 88 1.14 -8.32 -7.71
N VAL A 89 2.21 -7.92 -7.03
CA VAL A 89 3.53 -7.73 -7.64
C VAL A 89 4.06 -9.04 -8.22
N ILE A 90 3.94 -10.13 -7.50
CA ILE A 90 4.40 -11.45 -7.97
C ILE A 90 3.62 -11.85 -9.23
N GLN A 91 2.31 -11.62 -9.26
CA GLN A 91 1.51 -11.88 -10.46
C GLN A 91 1.97 -11.06 -11.66
N HIS A 92 2.29 -9.77 -11.45
CA HIS A 92 2.85 -8.93 -12.50
C HIS A 92 4.19 -9.48 -13.01
N HIS A 93 5.09 -9.91 -12.10
CA HIS A 93 6.40 -10.48 -12.45
C HIS A 93 6.26 -11.77 -13.25
N LYS A 94 5.34 -12.64 -12.86
CA LYS A 94 5.08 -13.89 -13.59
C LYS A 94 4.58 -13.63 -15.00
N LYS A 95 3.70 -12.65 -15.18
CA LYS A 95 3.21 -12.28 -16.52
C LYS A 95 4.34 -11.80 -17.42
N HIS A 96 5.31 -11.08 -16.89
CA HIS A 96 6.46 -10.61 -17.66
C HIS A 96 7.38 -11.73 -18.09
N GLN A 97 7.43 -12.82 -17.34
CA GLN A 97 8.31 -13.96 -17.62
C GLN A 97 7.68 -15.00 -18.52
N LEU A 98 6.37 -14.92 -18.72
CA LEU A 98 5.64 -15.79 -19.63
C LEU A 98 5.67 -15.27 -21.05
#